data_f1707960355f1531ee449f37028d21b1
#
_entry.id   f1707960355f1531ee449f37028d21b1
#
_cell.length_a   1.000
_cell.length_b   1.000
_cell.length_c   1.000
_cell.angle_alpha   90.00
_cell.angle_beta   90.00
_cell.angle_gamma   90.00
#
_symmetry.space_group_name_H-M   'P 1'
#
loop_
_entity.id
_entity.type
_entity.pdbx_description
1 polymer ?
#
loop_
_entity_poly.entity_id
_entity_poly.type
_entity_poly.pdbx_seq_one_letter_code
_entity_poly.pdbx_strand_id
1 'polypeptide(L)'
;MKNYAKLIFNVNKLDDADVENTHGFGRRLLFIPFEQVIEKKDQDKNLHKKILENKTGVMNWIIEGIEEVLKNEEIFVSEKCENFLDNFKRESSPIQLFLEDSHLTPTTKDTNETIDFQQMYEMYREFCKKQGEKAVAQRNLNADLKRLGYEFKRKKQGNVWFLRVN
;
A
#
# COMPACT_ATOMS: atom_id res chain seq x y z
N MET A 1 -26.87 7.63 -15.41
CA MET A 1 -26.30 6.46 -16.13
C MET A 1 -25.42 5.69 -15.17
N LYS A 2 -25.64 4.38 -14.96
CA LYS A 2 -24.74 3.58 -14.10
C LYS A 2 -23.48 3.25 -14.89
N ASN A 3 -22.30 3.56 -14.32
CA ASN A 3 -21.02 3.22 -14.94
C ASN A 3 -20.65 1.78 -14.56
N TYR A 4 -20.51 0.91 -15.54
CA TYR A 4 -20.10 -0.50 -15.37
C TYR A 4 -18.65 -0.73 -15.83
N ALA A 5 -17.94 0.32 -16.22
CA ALA A 5 -16.57 0.18 -16.71
C ALA A 5 -15.63 -0.33 -15.61
N LYS A 6 -14.77 -1.28 -15.95
CA LYS A 6 -13.61 -1.71 -15.19
C LYS A 6 -12.37 -1.16 -15.89
N LEU A 7 -11.45 -0.59 -15.12
CA LEU A 7 -10.23 0.00 -15.67
C LEU A 7 -9.09 -0.96 -15.42
N ILE A 8 -8.29 -1.22 -16.45
CA ILE A 8 -7.07 -2.03 -16.38
C ILE A 8 -5.93 -1.15 -16.88
N PHE A 9 -4.87 -1.05 -16.08
CA PHE A 9 -3.67 -0.30 -16.41
C PHE A 9 -2.47 -1.23 -16.40
N ASN A 10 -1.58 -1.08 -17.38
CA ASN A 10 -0.27 -1.72 -17.38
C ASN A 10 0.78 -0.63 -17.16
N VAL A 11 1.56 -0.77 -16.10
CA VAL A 11 2.56 0.21 -15.68
C VAL A 11 3.86 -0.50 -15.30
N ASN A 12 5.01 0.10 -15.61
CA ASN A 12 6.30 -0.42 -15.22
C ASN A 12 6.69 0.00 -13.79
N LYS A 13 6.18 1.14 -13.36
CA LYS A 13 6.38 1.69 -12.01
C LYS A 13 5.14 2.47 -11.61
N LEU A 14 4.75 2.32 -10.36
CA LEU A 14 3.74 3.19 -9.75
C LEU A 14 4.47 4.40 -9.19
N ASP A 15 4.05 5.59 -9.60
CA ASP A 15 4.56 6.83 -9.02
C ASP A 15 3.83 7.11 -7.71
N ASP A 16 4.60 7.36 -6.65
CA ASP A 16 4.10 7.56 -5.29
C ASP A 16 3.44 8.94 -5.08
N ALA A 17 3.60 9.84 -6.06
CA ALA A 17 3.43 11.27 -5.84
C ALA A 17 2.00 11.75 -5.57
N ASP A 18 0.94 11.02 -5.98
CA ASP A 18 -0.45 11.53 -5.90
C ASP A 18 -1.47 10.47 -5.45
N VAL A 19 -1.02 9.35 -4.90
CA VAL A 19 -1.95 8.35 -4.42
C VAL A 19 -2.45 8.76 -3.04
N GLU A 20 -3.71 9.24 -2.97
CA GLU A 20 -4.38 9.34 -1.68
C GLU A 20 -4.35 7.99 -0.97
N ASN A 21 -3.42 7.82 -0.05
CA ASN A 21 -3.23 6.58 0.72
C ASN A 21 -4.40 6.38 1.71
N THR A 22 -5.62 6.42 1.17
CA THR A 22 -6.83 6.18 1.94
C THR A 22 -7.19 4.70 1.88
N HIS A 23 -7.72 4.18 2.98
CA HIS A 23 -8.28 2.82 3.03
C HIS A 23 -9.33 2.59 1.90
N GLY A 24 -10.03 3.65 1.50
CA GLY A 24 -11.01 3.62 0.41
C GLY A 24 -10.39 3.41 -0.97
N PHE A 25 -9.16 3.89 -1.19
CA PHE A 25 -8.43 3.72 -2.44
C PHE A 25 -7.89 2.29 -2.57
N GLY A 26 -7.16 1.80 -1.57
CA GLY A 26 -6.52 0.48 -1.62
C GLY A 26 -7.49 -0.68 -1.88
N ARG A 27 -8.70 -0.65 -1.30
CA ARG A 27 -9.71 -1.70 -1.51
C ARG A 27 -10.34 -1.73 -2.92
N ARG A 28 -10.06 -0.73 -3.76
CA ARG A 28 -10.55 -0.63 -5.15
C ARG A 28 -9.50 -1.06 -6.16
N LEU A 29 -8.29 -1.34 -5.71
CA LEU A 29 -7.18 -1.72 -6.55
C LEU A 29 -6.90 -3.21 -6.38
N LEU A 30 -6.69 -3.88 -7.49
CA LEU A 30 -6.12 -5.21 -7.56
C LEU A 30 -4.80 -5.09 -8.32
N PHE A 31 -3.68 -5.32 -7.63
CA PHE A 31 -2.38 -5.38 -8.25
C PHE A 31 -2.06 -6.82 -8.68
N ILE A 32 -1.59 -6.97 -9.90
CA ILE A 32 -1.14 -8.24 -10.44
C ILE A 32 0.35 -8.08 -10.78
N PRO A 33 1.27 -8.44 -9.87
CA PRO A 33 2.70 -8.25 -10.08
C PRO A 33 3.25 -9.27 -11.08
N PHE A 34 3.92 -8.78 -12.12
CA PHE A 34 4.68 -9.57 -13.10
C PHE A 34 6.17 -9.33 -12.84
N GLU A 35 6.77 -10.15 -11.98
CA GLU A 35 8.16 -9.96 -11.54
C GLU A 35 9.16 -10.78 -12.33
N GLN A 36 8.69 -11.73 -13.13
CA GLN A 36 9.57 -12.58 -13.91
C GLN A 36 10.16 -11.83 -15.10
N VAL A 37 11.49 -11.69 -15.09
CA VAL A 37 12.23 -11.12 -16.22
C VAL A 37 12.55 -12.24 -17.20
N ILE A 38 12.07 -12.10 -18.44
CA ILE A 38 12.38 -13.04 -19.53
C ILE A 38 13.67 -12.56 -20.22
N GLU A 39 14.71 -13.39 -20.18
CA GLU A 39 15.97 -13.10 -20.84
C GLU A 39 15.78 -12.96 -22.36
N LYS A 40 16.63 -12.14 -23.02
CA LYS A 40 16.52 -11.87 -24.47
C LYS A 40 16.52 -13.14 -25.33
N LYS A 41 17.25 -14.18 -24.91
CA LYS A 41 17.32 -15.45 -25.64
C LYS A 41 16.01 -16.24 -25.60
N ASP A 42 15.20 -16.05 -24.54
CA ASP A 42 13.95 -16.77 -24.29
C ASP A 42 12.71 -15.96 -24.71
N GLN A 43 12.92 -14.74 -25.21
CA GLN A 43 11.84 -13.86 -25.66
C GLN A 43 11.27 -14.32 -27.01
N ASP A 44 9.98 -14.69 -27.02
CA ASP A 44 9.27 -14.97 -28.26
C ASP A 44 8.67 -13.70 -28.87
N LYS A 45 9.33 -13.16 -29.91
CA LYS A 45 8.87 -11.95 -30.63
C LYS A 45 7.51 -12.12 -31.32
N ASN A 46 7.07 -13.35 -31.54
CA ASN A 46 5.79 -13.67 -32.19
C ASN A 46 4.73 -14.20 -31.23
N LEU A 47 4.95 -14.11 -29.90
CA LEU A 47 4.03 -14.61 -28.89
C LEU A 47 2.61 -14.10 -29.09
N HIS A 48 2.43 -12.81 -29.37
CA HIS A 48 1.11 -12.22 -29.63
C HIS A 48 0.38 -12.86 -30.82
N LYS A 49 1.11 -13.24 -31.88
CA LYS A 49 0.51 -13.94 -33.05
C LYS A 49 0.08 -15.35 -32.66
N LYS A 50 0.90 -16.10 -31.94
CA LYS A 50 0.57 -17.45 -31.45
C LYS A 50 -0.66 -17.44 -30.54
N ILE A 51 -0.77 -16.44 -29.67
CA ILE A 51 -1.96 -16.26 -28.80
C ILE A 51 -3.20 -16.00 -29.68
N LEU A 52 -3.09 -15.11 -30.69
CA LEU A 52 -4.21 -14.81 -31.59
C LEU A 52 -4.61 -15.99 -32.49
N GLU A 53 -3.69 -16.89 -32.83
CA GLU A 53 -3.99 -18.12 -33.55
C GLU A 53 -4.78 -19.12 -32.69
N ASN A 54 -4.57 -19.14 -31.38
CA ASN A 54 -5.28 -19.99 -30.44
C ASN A 54 -6.42 -19.28 -29.68
N LYS A 55 -7.28 -18.56 -30.40
CA LYS A 55 -8.39 -17.79 -29.81
C LYS A 55 -9.34 -18.65 -28.98
N THR A 56 -9.60 -19.89 -29.41
CA THR A 56 -10.47 -20.82 -28.70
C THR A 56 -9.91 -21.17 -27.32
N GLY A 57 -8.60 -21.45 -27.23
CA GLY A 57 -7.94 -21.71 -25.96
C GLY A 57 -7.99 -20.50 -25.01
N VAL A 58 -7.75 -19.31 -25.54
CA VAL A 58 -7.86 -18.06 -24.76
C VAL A 58 -9.29 -17.85 -24.26
N MET A 59 -10.30 -18.07 -25.12
CA MET A 59 -11.72 -17.92 -24.71
C MET A 59 -12.11 -18.92 -23.64
N ASN A 60 -11.72 -20.19 -23.76
CA ASN A 60 -11.99 -21.20 -22.76
C ASN A 60 -11.37 -20.81 -21.39
N TRP A 61 -10.12 -20.36 -21.39
CA TRP A 61 -9.47 -19.86 -20.16
C TRP A 61 -10.21 -18.69 -19.52
N ILE A 62 -10.73 -17.74 -20.33
CA ILE A 62 -11.55 -16.63 -19.83
C ILE A 62 -12.86 -17.15 -19.22
N ILE A 63 -13.53 -18.11 -19.88
CA ILE A 63 -14.78 -18.69 -19.40
C ILE A 63 -14.57 -19.41 -18.07
N GLU A 64 -13.52 -20.21 -17.95
CA GLU A 64 -13.15 -20.90 -16.70
C GLU A 64 -12.95 -19.90 -15.55
N GLY A 65 -12.24 -18.78 -15.79
CA GLY A 65 -12.10 -17.74 -14.79
C GLY A 65 -13.41 -17.05 -14.39
N ILE A 66 -14.32 -16.84 -15.35
CA ILE A 66 -15.65 -16.29 -15.06
C ILE A 66 -16.48 -17.27 -14.22
N GLU A 67 -16.48 -18.56 -14.57
CA GLU A 67 -17.20 -19.60 -13.82
C GLU A 67 -16.70 -19.70 -12.38
N GLU A 68 -15.37 -19.58 -12.17
CA GLU A 68 -14.78 -19.56 -10.83
C GLU A 68 -15.28 -18.37 -10.01
N VAL A 69 -15.26 -17.17 -10.58
CA VAL A 69 -15.78 -15.96 -9.91
C VAL A 69 -17.27 -16.09 -9.59
N LEU A 70 -18.07 -16.60 -10.51
CA LEU A 70 -19.52 -16.78 -10.30
C LEU A 70 -19.81 -17.84 -9.22
N LYS A 71 -19.01 -18.89 -9.13
CA LYS A 71 -19.14 -19.95 -8.13
C LYS A 71 -18.76 -19.48 -6.73
N ASN A 72 -17.70 -18.69 -6.62
CA ASN A 72 -17.15 -18.23 -5.35
C ASN A 72 -17.73 -16.89 -4.91
N GLU A 73 -18.46 -16.19 -5.78
CA GLU A 73 -19.01 -14.83 -5.59
C GLU A 73 -17.95 -13.77 -5.31
N GLU A 74 -16.67 -14.10 -5.51
CA GLU A 74 -15.52 -13.21 -5.29
C GLU A 74 -14.40 -13.44 -6.30
N ILE A 75 -13.54 -12.44 -6.46
CA ILE A 75 -12.32 -12.55 -7.26
C ILE A 75 -11.23 -13.13 -6.37
N PHE A 76 -10.62 -14.23 -6.78
CA PHE A 76 -9.46 -14.78 -6.11
C PHE A 76 -8.30 -13.78 -6.13
N VAL A 77 -7.78 -13.46 -4.96
CA VAL A 77 -6.59 -12.62 -4.78
C VAL A 77 -5.50 -13.49 -4.15
N SER A 78 -4.39 -13.66 -4.84
CA SER A 78 -3.28 -14.44 -4.30
C SER A 78 -2.57 -13.66 -3.19
N GLU A 79 -1.96 -14.37 -2.25
CA GLU A 79 -1.11 -13.78 -1.20
C GLU A 79 -0.04 -12.83 -1.78
N LYS A 80 0.49 -13.15 -2.96
CA LYS A 80 1.45 -12.29 -3.66
C LYS A 80 0.85 -10.93 -4.04
N CYS A 81 -0.39 -10.90 -4.49
CA CYS A 81 -1.11 -9.66 -4.82
C CYS A 81 -1.41 -8.84 -3.56
N GLU A 82 -1.79 -9.51 -2.47
CA GLU A 82 -2.04 -8.86 -1.17
C GLU A 82 -0.75 -8.24 -0.61
N ASN A 83 0.33 -9.02 -0.58
CA ASN A 83 1.64 -8.57 -0.13
C ASN A 83 2.16 -7.37 -0.94
N PHE A 84 1.94 -7.39 -2.27
CA PHE A 84 2.30 -6.26 -3.12
C PHE A 84 1.49 -5.00 -2.77
N LEU A 85 0.19 -5.13 -2.57
CA LEU A 85 -0.67 -4.02 -2.16
C LEU A 85 -0.25 -3.45 -0.79
N ASP A 86 0.07 -4.31 0.16
CA ASP A 86 0.47 -3.87 1.51
C ASP A 86 1.84 -3.20 1.51
N ASN A 87 2.80 -3.72 0.74
CA ASN A 87 4.09 -3.06 0.52
C ASN A 87 3.91 -1.70 -0.15
N PHE A 88 3.09 -1.63 -1.19
CA PHE A 88 2.78 -0.38 -1.87
C PHE A 88 2.18 0.66 -0.91
N LYS A 89 1.19 0.29 -0.08
CA LYS A 89 0.61 1.17 0.94
C LYS A 89 1.64 1.66 1.94
N ARG A 90 2.55 0.79 2.36
CA ARG A 90 3.61 1.12 3.30
C ARG A 90 4.60 2.10 2.70
N GLU A 91 5.10 1.81 1.50
CA GLU A 91 6.06 2.64 0.79
C GLU A 91 5.48 4.00 0.39
N SER A 92 4.19 4.05 0.07
CA SER A 92 3.46 5.29 -0.24
C SER A 92 3.06 6.10 1.00
N SER A 93 3.45 5.69 2.21
CA SER A 93 3.11 6.38 3.45
C SER A 93 4.35 7.01 4.11
N PRO A 94 4.58 8.32 3.96
CA PRO A 94 5.70 9.00 4.62
C PRO A 94 5.73 8.80 6.14
N ILE A 95 4.56 8.61 6.74
CA ILE A 95 4.42 8.39 8.18
C ILE A 95 4.93 6.99 8.56
N GLN A 96 4.57 5.96 7.80
CA GLN A 96 5.06 4.60 8.06
C GLN A 96 6.57 4.50 7.84
N LEU A 97 7.07 5.08 6.75
CA LEU A 97 8.52 5.15 6.49
C LEU A 97 9.27 5.87 7.62
N PHE A 98 8.71 6.98 8.13
CA PHE A 98 9.28 7.68 9.29
C PHE A 98 9.33 6.81 10.54
N LEU A 99 8.24 6.09 10.85
CA LEU A 99 8.17 5.23 12.02
C LEU A 99 9.17 4.06 11.92
N GLU A 100 9.32 3.48 10.75
CA GLU A 100 10.30 2.42 10.46
C GLU A 100 11.75 2.95 10.56
N ASP A 101 12.06 4.07 9.90
CA ASP A 101 13.41 4.67 9.91
C ASP A 101 13.84 5.12 11.32
N SER A 102 12.88 5.64 12.08
CA SER A 102 13.12 6.05 13.47
C SER A 102 13.02 4.91 14.48
N HIS A 103 12.81 3.67 14.02
CA HIS A 103 12.63 2.47 14.86
C HIS A 103 11.56 2.65 15.95
N LEU A 104 10.51 3.42 15.66
CA LEU A 104 9.43 3.71 16.58
C LEU A 104 8.35 2.63 16.50
N THR A 105 8.27 1.80 17.54
CA THR A 105 7.27 0.74 17.65
C THR A 105 6.19 1.08 18.67
N PRO A 106 4.93 0.63 18.47
CA PRO A 106 3.87 0.87 19.44
C PRO A 106 4.15 0.12 20.74
N THR A 107 3.88 0.77 21.87
CA THR A 107 3.89 0.15 23.19
C THR A 107 2.56 0.31 23.88
N THR A 108 2.35 -0.42 24.96
CA THR A 108 1.13 -0.34 25.79
C THR A 108 1.28 0.67 26.92
N LYS A 109 0.15 1.05 27.53
CA LYS A 109 0.11 1.99 28.66
C LYS A 109 0.86 1.53 29.92
N ASP A 110 1.20 0.25 29.96
CA ASP A 110 1.93 -0.37 31.07
C ASP A 110 3.43 -0.06 31.02
N THR A 111 3.92 0.39 29.87
CA THR A 111 5.31 0.86 29.70
C THR A 111 5.36 2.36 29.94
N ASN A 112 6.36 2.84 30.65
CA ASN A 112 6.61 4.28 30.84
C ASN A 112 7.28 4.95 29.62
N GLU A 113 7.41 4.22 28.51
CA GLU A 113 8.06 4.71 27.30
C GLU A 113 7.06 5.54 26.49
N THR A 114 7.28 6.84 26.48
CA THR A 114 6.38 7.80 25.84
C THR A 114 7.15 8.90 25.15
N ILE A 115 6.62 9.35 24.01
CA ILE A 115 7.13 10.52 23.29
C ILE A 115 6.04 11.60 23.27
N ASP A 116 6.43 12.84 23.54
CA ASP A 116 5.54 13.98 23.36
C ASP A 116 5.22 14.18 21.88
N PHE A 117 3.95 14.50 21.60
CA PHE A 117 3.50 14.65 20.22
C PHE A 117 4.23 15.76 19.46
N GLN A 118 4.56 16.86 20.13
CA GLN A 118 5.26 17.97 19.49
C GLN A 118 6.67 17.55 19.09
N GLN A 119 7.38 16.86 19.99
CA GLN A 119 8.70 16.31 19.71
C GLN A 119 8.68 15.32 18.54
N MET A 120 7.71 14.39 18.53
CA MET A 120 7.55 13.43 17.45
C MET A 120 7.23 14.11 16.12
N TYR A 121 6.40 15.16 16.13
CA TYR A 121 6.09 15.91 14.92
C TYR A 121 7.31 16.68 14.36
N GLU A 122 8.16 17.19 15.23
CA GLU A 122 9.44 17.81 14.81
C GLU A 122 10.37 16.78 14.16
N MET A 123 10.53 15.61 14.76
CA MET A 123 11.31 14.51 14.18
C MET A 123 10.75 14.11 12.79
N TYR A 124 9.43 13.98 12.67
CA TYR A 124 8.77 13.69 11.40
C TYR A 124 9.01 14.77 10.33
N ARG A 125 8.96 16.05 10.70
CA ARG A 125 9.25 17.13 9.78
C ARG A 125 10.71 17.12 9.30
N GLU A 126 11.65 16.82 10.18
CA GLU A 126 13.07 16.68 9.82
C GLU A 126 13.29 15.50 8.88
N PHE A 127 12.64 14.36 9.14
CA PHE A 127 12.65 13.21 8.26
C PHE A 127 12.14 13.57 6.86
N CYS A 128 10.95 14.14 6.75
CA CYS A 128 10.39 14.57 5.46
C CYS A 128 11.33 15.55 4.73
N LYS A 129 11.93 16.51 5.45
CA LYS A 129 12.90 17.45 4.86
C LYS A 129 14.12 16.75 4.28
N LYS A 130 14.64 15.72 4.96
CA LYS A 130 15.78 14.92 4.47
C LYS A 130 15.42 14.13 3.21
N GLN A 131 14.20 13.62 3.14
CA GLN A 131 13.70 12.88 1.98
C GLN A 131 13.25 13.78 0.82
N GLY A 132 13.23 15.10 1.00
CA GLY A 132 12.73 16.04 -0.01
C GLY A 132 11.20 16.09 -0.11
N GLU A 133 10.50 15.55 0.88
CA GLU A 133 9.05 15.46 0.92
C GLU A 133 8.40 16.55 1.77
N LYS A 134 7.12 16.78 1.54
CA LYS A 134 6.32 17.70 2.35
C LYS A 134 5.66 17.01 3.51
N ALA A 135 6.00 17.43 4.73
CA ALA A 135 5.35 16.88 5.93
C ALA A 135 3.85 17.16 5.94
N VAL A 136 3.05 16.15 6.29
CA VAL A 136 1.61 16.32 6.48
C VAL A 136 1.31 17.15 7.73
N ALA A 137 0.11 17.74 7.81
CA ALA A 137 -0.30 18.50 8.97
C ALA A 137 -0.38 17.62 10.26
N GLN A 138 -0.13 18.22 11.42
CA GLN A 138 -0.21 17.55 12.73
C GLN A 138 -1.51 16.74 12.93
N ARG A 139 -2.63 17.26 12.46
CA ARG A 139 -3.92 16.58 12.54
C ARG A 139 -3.92 15.24 11.79
N ASN A 140 -3.29 15.20 10.63
CA ASN A 140 -3.22 14.00 9.80
C ASN A 140 -2.26 12.97 10.41
N LEU A 141 -1.09 13.41 10.90
CA LEU A 141 -0.18 12.53 11.65
C LEU A 141 -0.88 11.88 12.84
N ASN A 142 -1.63 12.66 13.63
CA ASN A 142 -2.42 12.12 14.75
C ASN A 142 -3.45 11.07 14.32
N ALA A 143 -4.14 11.32 13.20
CA ALA A 143 -5.15 10.39 12.67
C ALA A 143 -4.49 9.08 12.19
N ASP A 144 -3.36 9.18 11.51
CA ASP A 144 -2.64 8.02 10.99
C ASP A 144 -2.01 7.18 12.10
N LEU A 145 -1.43 7.78 13.12
CA LEU A 145 -0.92 7.05 14.29
C LEU A 145 -2.01 6.23 14.98
N LYS A 146 -3.21 6.82 15.16
CA LYS A 146 -4.37 6.08 15.70
C LYS A 146 -4.77 4.92 14.80
N ARG A 147 -4.81 5.14 13.50
CA ARG A 147 -5.14 4.11 12.49
C ARG A 147 -4.13 2.96 12.51
N LEU A 148 -2.85 3.27 12.74
CA LEU A 148 -1.77 2.30 12.86
C LEU A 148 -1.72 1.59 14.22
N GLY A 149 -2.68 1.87 15.11
CA GLY A 149 -2.81 1.17 16.39
C GLY A 149 -1.94 1.75 17.52
N TYR A 150 -1.34 2.92 17.31
CA TYR A 150 -0.60 3.58 18.38
C TYR A 150 -1.53 4.16 19.43
N GLU A 151 -1.25 3.92 20.71
CA GLU A 151 -2.01 4.45 21.83
C GLU A 151 -1.45 5.79 22.30
N PHE A 152 -2.32 6.64 22.85
CA PHE A 152 -1.93 7.93 23.41
C PHE A 152 -2.67 8.25 24.70
N LYS A 153 -2.09 9.14 25.49
CA LYS A 153 -2.70 9.71 26.70
C LYS A 153 -2.72 11.24 26.57
N ARG A 154 -3.87 11.84 26.88
CA ARG A 154 -4.00 13.29 26.92
C ARG A 154 -3.43 13.82 28.23
N LYS A 155 -2.46 14.71 28.17
CA LYS A 155 -1.92 15.46 29.33
C LYS A 155 -2.31 16.93 29.21
N LYS A 156 -2.13 17.70 30.30
CA LYS A 156 -2.41 19.16 30.31
C LYS A 156 -1.61 19.93 29.26
N GLN A 157 -0.42 19.46 28.92
CA GLN A 157 0.53 20.08 27.98
C GLN A 157 0.43 19.54 26.54
N GLY A 158 -0.44 18.54 26.27
CA GLY A 158 -0.59 17.93 24.96
C GLY A 158 -0.83 16.44 25.00
N ASN A 159 -0.83 15.80 23.82
CA ASN A 159 -0.93 14.36 23.71
C ASN A 159 0.46 13.73 23.83
N VAL A 160 0.55 12.66 24.59
CA VAL A 160 1.75 11.83 24.73
C VAL A 160 1.45 10.45 24.16
N TRP A 161 2.29 9.99 23.26
CA TRP A 161 2.14 8.71 22.59
C TRP A 161 3.01 7.64 23.23
N PHE A 162 2.46 6.43 23.36
CA PHE A 162 3.18 5.26 23.87
C PHE A 162 3.98 4.62 22.74
N LEU A 163 5.27 4.90 22.71
CA LEU A 163 6.21 4.50 21.68
C LEU A 163 7.52 4.06 22.28
N ARG A 164 8.12 3.07 21.69
CA ARG A 164 9.47 2.59 22.04
C ARG A 164 10.41 2.84 20.87
N VAL A 165 11.60 3.31 21.18
CA VAL A 165 12.73 3.33 20.25
C VAL A 165 13.49 2.01 20.41
N ASN A 166 13.55 1.19 19.37
CA ASN A 166 14.27 -0.09 19.37
C ASN A 166 15.69 0.10 18.87
#